data_0c803f52739fb137e480a74bbd2dc2dc
#
_entry.id   0c803f52739fb137e480a74bbd2dc2dc
#
_cell.length_a   1.000
_cell.length_b   1.000
_cell.length_c   1.000
_cell.angle_alpha   90.00
_cell.angle_beta   90.00
_cell.angle_gamma   90.00
#
_symmetry.space_group_name_H-M   'P 1'
#
loop_
_entity.id
_entity.type
_entity.pdbx_description
1 polymer ?
#
loop_
_entity_poly.entity_id
_entity_poly.type
_entity_poly.pdbx_seq_one_letter_code
_entity_poly.pdbx_strand_id
1 'polypeptide(L)'
;MPSKRSYKTINFLLSVLLLMIYSCGQLEVASIEIVNLFDPSDDEYSLPDTEIVEGPASGITLDSSSSTVTWRHSDPNYHYDPTHEVDYAERIYYRYRLNTATWSPWYNGINLIERQLGFWAFDTLSGLHVLQFDYLEDINYQLEIMSKYPTNIQEENWPDISFFVDVYEGTELLISPGQVFADSGGIFFVNAKLIDVTDFMGMHLDVSYDNSFMQLQNYYLESDSTDFLLQSEGQLINFVNNDPQNGHFQLDLGVAGGSVTGISGTGNIVRLVFEHIGEIGQRSITISSESSVRDVYNNSVVEHIFPGVVSIW
;
A
#
# COMPACT_ATOMS: atom_id res chain seq x y z
N MET A 1 45.85 -36.08 71.34
CA MET A 1 46.68 -35.07 70.65
C MET A 1 46.35 -35.10 69.17
N PRO A 2 45.76 -34.08 68.59
CA PRO A 2 45.45 -34.05 67.14
C PRO A 2 46.73 -33.75 66.39
N SER A 3 47.02 -34.49 65.33
CA SER A 3 48.24 -34.51 64.57
C SER A 3 48.43 -33.17 63.81
N LYS A 4 49.68 -32.63 63.92
CA LYS A 4 50.13 -31.41 63.23
C LYS A 4 49.98 -31.44 61.68
N ARG A 5 49.58 -32.58 61.10
CA ARG A 5 49.32 -32.72 59.67
C ARG A 5 47.94 -32.13 59.24
N SER A 6 46.97 -32.08 60.10
CA SER A 6 45.62 -31.58 59.79
C SER A 6 45.57 -30.06 59.53
N TYR A 7 46.38 -29.27 60.24
CA TYR A 7 46.42 -27.81 60.10
C TYR A 7 47.06 -27.31 58.82
N LYS A 8 48.03 -28.03 58.28
CA LYS A 8 48.69 -27.63 57.01
C LYS A 8 47.74 -27.85 55.83
N THR A 9 46.95 -28.89 55.82
CA THR A 9 45.98 -29.21 54.77
C THR A 9 44.82 -28.22 54.78
N ILE A 10 44.32 -27.81 55.95
CA ILE A 10 43.22 -26.84 56.09
C ILE A 10 43.69 -25.45 55.62
N ASN A 11 44.90 -25.01 55.99
CA ASN A 11 45.43 -23.73 55.58
C ASN A 11 45.70 -23.67 54.07
N PHE A 12 46.13 -24.78 53.46
CA PHE A 12 46.29 -24.85 52.01
C PHE A 12 44.95 -24.77 51.26
N LEU A 13 43.93 -25.50 51.73
CA LEU A 13 42.58 -25.44 51.17
C LEU A 13 41.95 -24.04 51.33
N LEU A 14 42.14 -23.40 52.49
CA LEU A 14 41.66 -22.04 52.73
C LEU A 14 42.37 -21.01 51.82
N SER A 15 43.68 -21.18 51.57
CA SER A 15 44.45 -20.30 50.66
C SER A 15 44.01 -20.49 49.19
N VAL A 16 43.70 -21.73 48.76
CA VAL A 16 43.19 -22.01 47.40
C VAL A 16 41.80 -21.44 47.23
N LEU A 17 40.92 -21.58 48.27
CA LEU A 17 39.58 -20.99 48.24
C LEU A 17 39.61 -19.46 48.19
N LEU A 18 40.52 -18.82 48.94
CA LEU A 18 40.73 -17.36 48.91
C LEU A 18 41.27 -16.90 47.55
N LEU A 19 42.17 -17.66 46.93
CA LEU A 19 42.64 -17.37 45.59
C LEU A 19 41.54 -17.52 44.52
N MET A 20 40.65 -18.52 44.63
CA MET A 20 39.50 -18.65 43.75
C MET A 20 38.50 -17.51 43.92
N ILE A 21 38.26 -17.06 45.17
CA ILE A 21 37.37 -15.91 45.41
C ILE A 21 38.01 -14.61 44.87
N TYR A 22 39.31 -14.45 44.98
CA TYR A 22 40.03 -13.27 44.44
C TYR A 22 40.07 -13.29 42.90
N SER A 23 40.15 -14.46 42.26
CA SER A 23 40.11 -14.57 40.80
C SER A 23 38.68 -14.41 40.24
N CYS A 24 37.66 -14.72 41.03
CA CYS A 24 36.25 -14.47 40.68
C CYS A 24 35.83 -12.98 40.84
N GLY A 25 36.61 -12.19 41.58
CA GLY A 25 36.33 -10.77 41.83
C GLY A 25 36.92 -9.82 40.75
N GLN A 26 37.58 -10.34 39.73
CA GLN A 26 38.06 -9.59 38.58
C GLN A 26 37.47 -10.10 37.25
N LEU A 27 36.27 -10.62 37.27
CA LEU A 27 35.41 -10.50 36.12
C LEU A 27 35.04 -9.00 36.05
N GLU A 28 35.82 -8.23 35.31
CA GLU A 28 35.29 -7.03 34.69
C GLU A 28 34.08 -7.54 33.91
N VAL A 29 32.89 -7.37 34.47
CA VAL A 29 31.68 -7.34 33.67
C VAL A 29 31.91 -6.14 32.78
N ALA A 30 32.41 -6.37 31.57
CA ALA A 30 32.32 -5.38 30.52
C ALA A 30 30.88 -4.90 30.58
N SER A 31 30.67 -3.68 31.03
CA SER A 31 29.35 -3.05 30.90
C SER A 31 29.07 -3.10 29.42
N ILE A 32 28.18 -3.96 29.03
CA ILE A 32 27.62 -3.90 27.67
C ILE A 32 26.92 -2.55 27.69
N GLU A 33 27.53 -1.59 27.05
CA GLU A 33 26.92 -0.29 26.80
C GLU A 33 25.76 -0.58 25.85
N ILE A 34 24.55 -0.52 26.38
CA ILE A 34 23.36 -0.73 25.58
C ILE A 34 23.16 0.58 24.81
N VAL A 35 23.63 0.61 23.58
CA VAL A 35 23.35 1.69 22.64
C VAL A 35 21.84 1.73 22.43
N ASN A 36 21.23 2.88 22.64
CA ASN A 36 19.80 3.10 22.35
C ASN A 36 19.65 4.24 21.34
N LEU A 37 19.74 3.92 20.09
CA LEU A 37 19.69 4.87 18.98
C LEU A 37 18.42 5.74 18.96
N PHE A 38 17.39 5.40 19.73
CA PHE A 38 16.18 6.23 19.85
C PHE A 38 16.22 7.21 21.04
N ASP A 39 17.31 7.22 21.82
CA ASP A 39 17.49 8.13 22.95
C ASP A 39 18.31 9.35 22.50
N PRO A 40 17.77 10.59 22.56
CA PRO A 40 18.50 11.79 22.19
C PRO A 40 19.77 12.06 23.02
N SER A 41 19.99 11.35 24.12
CA SER A 41 21.22 11.43 24.91
C SER A 41 22.35 10.49 24.45
N ASP A 42 22.06 9.59 23.50
CA ASP A 42 23.04 8.70 22.88
C ASP A 42 23.87 9.47 21.84
N ASP A 43 25.20 9.26 21.85
CA ASP A 43 26.10 9.97 20.95
C ASP A 43 25.91 9.57 19.46
N GLU A 44 25.31 8.42 19.21
CA GLU A 44 25.00 7.91 17.86
C GLU A 44 23.57 8.26 17.40
N TYR A 45 22.80 8.99 18.23
CA TYR A 45 21.45 9.40 17.88
C TYR A 45 21.42 10.36 16.69
N SER A 46 20.56 10.08 15.72
CA SER A 46 20.16 11.05 14.68
C SER A 46 18.64 11.21 14.66
N LEU A 47 18.16 12.30 14.06
CA LEU A 47 16.70 12.50 13.85
C LEU A 47 16.16 11.49 12.84
N PRO A 48 14.85 11.16 12.91
CA PRO A 48 14.22 10.36 11.85
C PRO A 48 14.45 11.03 10.49
N ASP A 49 14.95 10.26 9.54
CA ASP A 49 15.25 10.73 8.18
C ASP A 49 15.09 9.54 7.20
N THR A 50 14.32 9.73 6.15
CA THR A 50 13.96 8.68 5.20
C THR A 50 14.78 8.79 3.93
N GLU A 51 15.42 7.71 3.51
CA GLU A 51 16.07 7.56 2.21
C GLU A 51 15.21 6.67 1.30
N ILE A 52 14.78 7.20 0.15
CA ILE A 52 14.19 6.39 -0.92
C ILE A 52 15.34 5.73 -1.67
N VAL A 53 15.38 4.38 -1.64
CA VAL A 53 16.48 3.57 -2.21
C VAL A 53 16.21 3.25 -3.67
N GLU A 54 14.96 2.86 -4.00
CA GLU A 54 14.53 2.55 -5.36
C GLU A 54 13.12 3.09 -5.60
N GLY A 55 12.81 3.44 -6.84
CA GLY A 55 11.52 3.94 -7.26
C GLY A 55 11.61 4.71 -8.58
N PRO A 56 10.49 5.23 -9.08
CA PRO A 56 10.51 6.15 -10.21
C PRO A 56 11.41 7.34 -9.92
N ALA A 57 12.26 7.73 -10.88
CA ALA A 57 12.99 8.98 -10.73
C ALA A 57 12.01 10.16 -10.79
N SER A 58 12.25 11.20 -9.98
CA SER A 58 11.35 12.35 -9.96
C SER A 58 11.27 13.03 -11.33
N GLY A 59 10.04 13.29 -11.79
CA GLY A 59 9.74 13.95 -13.06
C GLY A 59 9.76 13.05 -14.29
N ILE A 60 9.88 11.71 -14.14
CA ILE A 60 9.80 10.80 -15.29
C ILE A 60 8.35 10.46 -15.67
N THR A 61 8.18 9.97 -16.89
CA THR A 61 6.97 9.28 -17.35
C THR A 61 7.20 7.77 -17.30
N LEU A 62 6.25 7.05 -16.69
CA LEU A 62 6.20 5.59 -16.69
C LEU A 62 5.26 5.13 -17.80
N ASP A 63 5.68 4.12 -18.56
CA ASP A 63 4.90 3.38 -19.54
C ASP A 63 4.30 2.10 -18.95
N SER A 64 4.18 2.03 -17.64
CA SER A 64 3.66 0.90 -16.86
C SER A 64 2.68 1.39 -15.81
N SER A 65 1.54 0.71 -15.69
CA SER A 65 0.55 0.94 -14.64
C SER A 65 0.96 0.39 -13.28
N SER A 66 2.16 -0.18 -13.14
CA SER A 66 2.69 -0.67 -11.87
C SER A 66 4.05 -0.06 -11.54
N SER A 67 4.29 0.15 -10.26
CA SER A 67 5.56 0.67 -9.77
C SER A 67 5.84 0.12 -8.37
N THR A 68 7.12 -0.02 -8.04
CA THR A 68 7.57 -0.40 -6.71
C THR A 68 8.48 0.70 -6.17
N VAL A 69 8.30 1.05 -4.90
CA VAL A 69 9.14 2.00 -4.19
C VAL A 69 9.68 1.35 -2.94
N THR A 70 11.00 1.50 -2.71
CA THR A 70 11.67 0.98 -1.52
C THR A 70 12.34 2.09 -0.75
N TRP A 71 12.34 1.99 0.57
CA TRP A 71 12.99 2.98 1.44
C TRP A 71 13.48 2.38 2.75
N ARG A 72 14.31 3.14 3.43
CA ARG A 72 14.84 2.85 4.77
C ARG A 72 15.20 4.16 5.47
N HIS A 73 15.78 4.06 6.66
CA HIS A 73 16.42 5.19 7.32
C HIS A 73 17.71 5.60 6.58
N SER A 74 17.99 6.90 6.48
CA SER A 74 19.18 7.40 5.77
C SER A 74 20.49 7.11 6.53
N ASP A 75 20.46 7.14 7.86
CA ASP A 75 21.61 6.86 8.70
C ASP A 75 21.91 5.36 8.75
N PRO A 76 23.14 4.91 8.37
CA PRO A 76 23.54 3.51 8.40
C PRO A 76 23.43 2.82 9.76
N ASN A 77 23.50 3.55 10.88
CA ASN A 77 23.35 2.97 12.22
C ASN A 77 21.96 2.37 12.46
N TYR A 78 20.96 2.76 11.67
CA TYR A 78 19.58 2.26 11.73
C TYR A 78 19.27 1.25 10.62
N HIS A 79 20.26 0.85 9.82
CA HIS A 79 20.03 -0.16 8.78
C HIS A 79 19.89 -1.55 9.40
N TYR A 80 19.20 -2.43 8.67
CA TYR A 80 19.01 -3.80 9.07
C TYR A 80 20.33 -4.54 9.24
N ASP A 81 20.54 -5.17 10.40
CA ASP A 81 21.67 -6.04 10.69
C ASP A 81 21.22 -7.28 11.47
N PRO A 82 21.08 -8.44 10.79
CA PRO A 82 20.59 -9.66 11.41
C PRO A 82 21.53 -10.25 12.46
N THR A 83 22.72 -9.66 12.65
CA THR A 83 23.68 -10.09 13.67
C THR A 83 23.51 -9.36 15.01
N HIS A 84 22.72 -8.27 15.02
CA HIS A 84 22.43 -7.53 16.24
C HIS A 84 21.24 -8.12 16.99
N GLU A 85 21.33 -8.15 18.33
CA GLU A 85 20.27 -8.65 19.22
C GLU A 85 19.00 -7.76 19.14
N VAL A 86 19.18 -6.49 18.79
CA VAL A 86 18.10 -5.53 18.59
C VAL A 86 18.21 -4.93 17.21
N ASP A 87 17.25 -5.22 16.34
CA ASP A 87 17.18 -4.62 15.03
C ASP A 87 16.40 -3.30 15.08
N TYR A 88 17.10 -2.20 14.85
CA TYR A 88 16.50 -0.87 14.86
C TYR A 88 15.63 -0.61 13.62
N ALA A 89 16.00 -1.17 12.46
CA ALA A 89 15.23 -1.00 11.22
C ALA A 89 13.79 -1.54 11.36
N GLU A 90 13.60 -2.66 12.07
CA GLU A 90 12.28 -3.22 12.32
C GLU A 90 11.41 -2.34 13.23
N ARG A 91 12.00 -1.39 13.97
CA ARG A 91 11.32 -0.58 14.99
C ARG A 91 10.97 0.81 14.53
N ILE A 92 11.53 1.29 13.42
CA ILE A 92 11.20 2.60 12.87
C ILE A 92 9.84 2.52 12.19
N TYR A 93 8.96 3.46 12.53
CA TYR A 93 7.63 3.54 11.93
C TYR A 93 7.66 4.44 10.72
N TYR A 94 7.00 3.99 9.66
CA TYR A 94 6.78 4.76 8.44
C TYR A 94 5.29 4.88 8.15
N ARG A 95 4.95 5.91 7.39
CA ARG A 95 3.66 6.08 6.72
C ARG A 95 3.90 6.73 5.37
N TYR A 96 2.96 6.57 4.48
CA TYR A 96 3.00 7.21 3.17
C TYR A 96 1.64 7.78 2.80
N ARG A 97 1.63 8.66 1.82
CA ARG A 97 0.42 9.04 1.08
C ARG A 97 0.73 9.21 -0.39
N LEU A 98 -0.27 8.94 -1.23
CA LEU A 98 -0.23 9.15 -2.66
C LEU A 98 -1.12 10.34 -2.99
N ASN A 99 -0.58 11.33 -3.70
CA ASN A 99 -1.25 12.59 -4.01
C ASN A 99 -1.76 13.27 -2.72
N THR A 100 -3.00 13.78 -2.74
CA THR A 100 -3.65 14.43 -1.60
C THR A 100 -4.48 13.48 -0.74
N ALA A 101 -4.31 12.16 -0.90
CA ALA A 101 -4.99 11.17 -0.08
C ALA A 101 -4.63 11.29 1.40
N THR A 102 -5.41 10.67 2.25
CA THR A 102 -5.08 10.53 3.68
C THR A 102 -3.81 9.71 3.85
N TRP A 103 -3.02 10.06 4.88
CA TRP A 103 -1.86 9.27 5.25
C TRP A 103 -2.27 7.84 5.64
N SER A 104 -1.47 6.86 5.23
CA SER A 104 -1.56 5.51 5.75
C SER A 104 -1.37 5.49 7.27
N PRO A 105 -1.82 4.42 7.95
CA PRO A 105 -1.41 4.17 9.33
C PRO A 105 0.11 4.06 9.47
N TRP A 106 0.60 4.25 10.69
CA TRP A 106 2.00 4.05 11.01
C TRP A 106 2.31 2.57 11.18
N TYR A 107 3.22 2.04 10.37
CA TYR A 107 3.72 0.67 10.50
C TYR A 107 5.24 0.65 10.56
N ASN A 108 5.78 -0.22 11.40
CA ASN A 108 7.18 -0.63 11.41
C ASN A 108 7.35 -1.99 10.72
N GLY A 109 8.58 -2.44 10.55
CA GLY A 109 8.88 -3.72 9.92
C GLY A 109 8.19 -4.91 10.59
N ILE A 110 8.14 -4.94 11.93
CA ILE A 110 7.47 -6.00 12.71
C ILE A 110 5.97 -6.03 12.39
N ASN A 111 5.31 -4.87 12.38
CA ASN A 111 3.89 -4.80 12.05
C ASN A 111 3.60 -5.31 10.64
N LEU A 112 4.45 -5.00 9.66
CA LEU A 112 4.26 -5.43 8.28
C LEU A 112 4.47 -6.93 8.10
N ILE A 113 5.45 -7.52 8.80
CA ILE A 113 5.68 -8.98 8.82
C ILE A 113 4.44 -9.70 9.38
N GLU A 114 3.87 -9.20 10.49
CA GLU A 114 2.70 -9.79 11.13
C GLU A 114 1.41 -9.64 10.30
N ARG A 115 1.22 -8.47 9.66
CA ARG A 115 -0.02 -8.14 8.94
C ARG A 115 -0.11 -8.73 7.54
N GLN A 116 1.01 -8.91 6.85
CA GLN A 116 1.07 -9.49 5.50
C GLN A 116 0.12 -8.78 4.50
N LEU A 117 0.20 -7.45 4.43
CA LEU A 117 -0.71 -6.62 3.63
C LEU A 117 -0.71 -6.94 2.13
N GLY A 118 0.39 -7.50 1.62
CA GLY A 118 0.55 -7.86 0.22
C GLY A 118 1.08 -6.72 -0.66
N PHE A 119 0.65 -5.50 -0.43
CA PHE A 119 1.07 -4.32 -1.19
C PHE A 119 2.14 -3.48 -0.47
N TRP A 120 2.26 -3.61 0.85
CA TRP A 120 3.32 -2.97 1.64
C TRP A 120 3.95 -4.01 2.57
N ALA A 121 5.24 -4.24 2.42
CA ALA A 121 6.00 -5.25 3.14
C ALA A 121 7.29 -4.69 3.73
N PHE A 122 7.85 -5.39 4.69
CA PHE A 122 9.23 -5.23 5.14
C PHE A 122 10.03 -6.46 4.68
N ASP A 123 11.05 -6.22 3.85
CA ASP A 123 11.94 -7.28 3.38
C ASP A 123 13.03 -7.56 4.42
N THR A 124 12.93 -8.67 5.12
CA THR A 124 13.87 -9.09 6.16
C THR A 124 15.24 -9.51 5.63
N LEU A 125 15.46 -9.58 4.32
CA LEU A 125 16.77 -9.85 3.74
C LEU A 125 17.56 -8.56 3.48
N SER A 126 16.89 -7.52 3.04
CA SER A 126 17.49 -6.23 2.72
C SER A 126 17.26 -5.15 3.79
N GLY A 127 16.29 -5.35 4.70
CA GLY A 127 15.88 -4.34 5.68
C GLY A 127 15.15 -3.15 5.07
N LEU A 128 14.54 -3.33 3.90
CA LEU A 128 13.83 -2.29 3.19
C LEU A 128 12.32 -2.42 3.39
N HIS A 129 11.65 -1.28 3.52
CA HIS A 129 10.23 -1.19 3.27
C HIS A 129 9.99 -1.23 1.76
N VAL A 130 9.00 -2.01 1.33
CA VAL A 130 8.65 -2.24 -0.08
C VAL A 130 7.18 -1.93 -0.26
N LEU A 131 6.85 -0.93 -1.07
CA LEU A 131 5.48 -0.55 -1.42
C LEU A 131 5.27 -0.79 -2.92
N GLN A 132 4.25 -1.54 -3.25
CA GLN A 132 3.86 -1.84 -4.61
C GLN A 132 2.58 -1.11 -4.97
N PHE A 133 2.58 -0.46 -6.11
CA PHE A 133 1.43 0.13 -6.77
C PHE A 133 1.05 -0.70 -7.99
N ASP A 134 -0.26 -0.91 -8.17
CA ASP A 134 -0.82 -1.62 -9.30
C ASP A 134 -1.95 -0.77 -9.91
N TYR A 135 -2.14 -0.89 -11.23
CA TYR A 135 -3.21 -0.22 -11.97
C TYR A 135 -3.23 1.32 -11.81
N LEU A 136 -2.05 1.93 -11.80
CA LEU A 136 -1.92 3.38 -11.85
C LEU A 136 -2.51 3.92 -13.16
N GLU A 137 -3.26 5.02 -13.07
CA GLU A 137 -3.89 5.69 -14.20
C GLU A 137 -2.97 6.78 -14.81
N ASP A 138 -3.32 7.28 -15.99
CA ASP A 138 -2.58 8.32 -16.71
C ASP A 138 -2.74 9.69 -16.05
N ILE A 139 -2.13 9.84 -14.88
CA ILE A 139 -2.10 11.08 -14.11
C ILE A 139 -0.73 11.34 -13.51
N ASN A 140 -0.55 12.56 -12.98
CA ASN A 140 0.60 12.86 -12.13
C ASN A 140 0.41 12.25 -10.75
N TYR A 141 1.43 11.57 -10.28
CA TYR A 141 1.52 11.04 -8.93
C TYR A 141 2.58 11.77 -8.12
N GLN A 142 2.29 12.00 -6.84
CA GLN A 142 3.24 12.44 -5.83
C GLN A 142 3.13 11.47 -4.66
N LEU A 143 4.20 10.75 -4.39
CA LEU A 143 4.35 9.87 -3.23
C LEU A 143 5.18 10.58 -2.18
N GLU A 144 4.66 10.71 -0.98
CA GLU A 144 5.35 11.23 0.20
C GLU A 144 5.51 10.11 1.22
N ILE A 145 6.68 9.99 1.82
CA ILE A 145 7.00 8.99 2.85
C ILE A 145 7.56 9.72 4.06
N MET A 146 7.07 9.38 5.24
CA MET A 146 7.49 10.01 6.50
C MET A 146 7.83 8.95 7.53
N SER A 147 8.88 9.18 8.31
CA SER A 147 9.29 8.29 9.40
C SER A 147 9.06 8.89 10.79
N LYS A 148 9.02 8.00 11.79
CA LYS A 148 9.10 8.36 13.21
C LYS A 148 9.73 7.25 14.04
N TYR A 149 10.27 7.63 15.18
CA TYR A 149 10.78 6.70 16.18
C TYR A 149 9.67 6.18 17.12
N PRO A 150 9.94 5.09 17.87
CA PRO A 150 9.03 4.62 18.91
C PRO A 150 8.73 5.67 19.98
N THR A 151 9.62 6.64 20.18
CA THR A 151 9.49 7.81 21.06
C THR A 151 8.53 8.89 20.53
N ASN A 152 7.93 8.68 19.33
CA ASN A 152 7.07 9.62 18.60
C ASN A 152 7.77 10.89 18.07
N ILE A 153 9.08 10.92 18.04
CA ILE A 153 9.82 11.96 17.32
C ILE A 153 9.61 11.68 15.82
N GLN A 154 9.07 12.65 15.10
CA GLN A 154 8.75 12.54 13.68
C GLN A 154 9.79 13.29 12.84
N GLU A 155 9.96 12.83 11.62
CA GLU A 155 10.71 13.49 10.58
C GLU A 155 10.11 14.87 10.25
N GLU A 156 10.98 15.88 10.10
CA GLU A 156 10.54 17.25 9.79
C GLU A 156 10.49 17.53 8.28
N ASN A 157 11.41 16.92 7.52
CA ASN A 157 11.57 17.12 6.08
C ASN A 157 11.56 15.77 5.38
N TRP A 158 10.39 15.23 5.14
CA TRP A 158 10.24 13.90 4.50
C TRP A 158 10.43 13.97 2.99
N PRO A 159 10.97 12.91 2.37
CA PRO A 159 11.16 12.84 0.93
C PRO A 159 9.84 12.66 0.18
N ASP A 160 9.82 13.17 -1.05
CA ASP A 160 8.76 12.92 -2.01
C ASP A 160 9.32 12.54 -3.40
N ILE A 161 8.53 11.78 -4.15
CA ILE A 161 8.76 11.50 -5.57
C ILE A 161 7.54 11.91 -6.37
N SER A 162 7.76 12.60 -7.49
CA SER A 162 6.69 12.94 -8.43
C SER A 162 6.98 12.29 -9.77
N PHE A 163 5.99 11.62 -10.36
CA PHE A 163 6.09 10.98 -11.66
C PHE A 163 4.75 11.03 -12.39
N PHE A 164 4.78 10.91 -13.71
CA PHE A 164 3.60 10.77 -14.56
C PHE A 164 3.46 9.34 -15.04
N VAL A 165 2.25 8.86 -15.19
CA VAL A 165 1.95 7.56 -15.82
C VAL A 165 1.23 7.82 -17.13
N ASP A 166 1.61 7.08 -18.20
CA ASP A 166 1.07 7.19 -19.55
C ASP A 166 1.02 5.79 -20.16
N VAL A 167 -0.09 5.12 -19.95
CA VAL A 167 -0.27 3.69 -20.28
C VAL A 167 -1.49 3.44 -21.16
N TYR A 168 -2.45 4.38 -21.20
CA TYR A 168 -3.70 4.15 -21.91
C TYR A 168 -3.59 4.66 -23.34
N GLU A 169 -3.85 3.77 -24.31
CA GLU A 169 -3.85 4.09 -25.73
C GLU A 169 -5.18 3.61 -26.35
N GLY A 170 -5.94 4.54 -26.93
CA GLY A 170 -7.21 4.23 -27.57
C GLY A 170 -8.42 4.24 -26.64
N THR A 171 -9.46 3.48 -26.96
CA THR A 171 -10.68 3.43 -26.16
C THR A 171 -10.59 2.36 -25.08
N GLU A 172 -10.58 2.80 -23.83
CA GLU A 172 -10.40 1.95 -22.67
C GLU A 172 -11.63 1.92 -21.78
N LEU A 173 -11.87 0.76 -21.14
CA LEU A 173 -12.84 0.60 -20.06
C LEU A 173 -12.10 0.14 -18.81
N LEU A 174 -12.19 0.92 -17.73
CA LEU A 174 -11.39 0.66 -16.53
C LEU A 174 -12.14 0.90 -15.22
N ILE A 175 -11.64 0.29 -14.16
CA ILE A 175 -11.98 0.66 -12.78
C ILE A 175 -11.14 1.86 -12.36
N SER A 176 -11.76 2.95 -11.92
CA SER A 176 -11.11 4.22 -11.53
C SER A 176 -11.57 4.69 -10.14
N PRO A 177 -10.68 5.04 -9.20
CA PRO A 177 -9.23 4.91 -9.32
C PRO A 177 -8.82 3.44 -9.43
N GLY A 178 -7.76 3.18 -10.22
CA GLY A 178 -7.24 1.82 -10.45
C GLY A 178 -6.68 1.18 -9.18
N GLN A 179 -6.20 1.99 -8.22
CA GLN A 179 -5.86 1.54 -6.88
C GLN A 179 -6.53 2.40 -5.82
N VAL A 180 -7.24 1.75 -4.90
CA VAL A 180 -7.89 2.38 -3.73
C VAL A 180 -7.20 1.92 -2.47
N PHE A 181 -6.88 2.87 -1.59
CA PHE A 181 -6.43 2.59 -0.23
C PHE A 181 -7.53 2.99 0.75
N ALA A 182 -7.89 2.08 1.66
CA ALA A 182 -8.95 2.34 2.64
C ALA A 182 -8.66 1.68 3.99
N ASP A 183 -9.32 2.19 5.02
CA ASP A 183 -9.28 1.63 6.37
C ASP A 183 -10.13 0.37 6.48
N SER A 184 -9.74 -0.53 7.38
CA SER A 184 -10.55 -1.70 7.73
C SER A 184 -11.92 -1.30 8.25
N GLY A 185 -12.98 -1.87 7.70
CA GLY A 185 -14.37 -1.51 7.97
C GLY A 185 -14.81 -0.19 7.32
N GLY A 186 -13.95 0.44 6.52
CA GLY A 186 -14.23 1.69 5.85
C GLY A 186 -15.11 1.55 4.61
N ILE A 187 -15.72 2.67 4.21
CA ILE A 187 -16.46 2.80 2.96
C ILE A 187 -15.54 3.44 1.92
N PHE A 188 -15.54 2.89 0.72
CA PHE A 188 -14.80 3.41 -0.42
C PHE A 188 -15.64 3.30 -1.70
N PHE A 189 -15.18 3.91 -2.77
CA PHE A 189 -15.86 3.80 -4.06
C PHE A 189 -14.86 3.65 -5.20
N VAL A 190 -15.34 3.04 -6.28
CA VAL A 190 -14.70 3.02 -7.59
C VAL A 190 -15.73 3.36 -8.66
N ASN A 191 -15.26 3.82 -9.80
CA ASN A 191 -16.10 4.07 -10.97
C ASN A 191 -15.72 3.08 -12.08
N ALA A 192 -16.68 2.61 -12.86
CA ALA A 192 -16.39 2.15 -14.20
C ALA A 192 -16.30 3.39 -15.10
N LYS A 193 -15.14 3.57 -15.74
CA LYS A 193 -14.78 4.76 -16.51
C LYS A 193 -14.43 4.38 -17.94
N LEU A 194 -14.85 5.21 -18.88
CA LEU A 194 -14.43 5.14 -20.28
C LEU A 194 -13.38 6.22 -20.56
N ILE A 195 -12.37 5.85 -21.33
CA ILE A 195 -11.35 6.76 -21.85
C ILE A 195 -11.49 6.83 -23.37
N ASP A 196 -11.47 8.03 -23.92
CA ASP A 196 -11.37 8.35 -25.36
C ASP A 196 -12.36 7.58 -26.26
N VAL A 197 -13.57 7.34 -25.73
CA VAL A 197 -14.62 6.69 -26.53
C VAL A 197 -15.16 7.62 -27.61
N THR A 198 -15.47 7.05 -28.75
CA THR A 198 -16.11 7.77 -29.87
C THR A 198 -17.49 7.17 -30.13
N ASP A 199 -18.50 8.07 -30.25
CA ASP A 199 -19.87 7.71 -30.62
C ASP A 199 -20.53 6.66 -29.72
N PHE A 200 -20.28 6.70 -28.39
CA PHE A 200 -20.90 5.81 -27.43
C PHE A 200 -22.43 5.85 -27.49
N MET A 201 -23.04 4.68 -27.65
CA MET A 201 -24.50 4.50 -27.67
C MET A 201 -25.01 3.52 -26.63
N GLY A 202 -24.14 2.69 -26.08
CA GLY A 202 -24.51 1.76 -25.04
C GLY A 202 -23.39 0.84 -24.61
N MET A 203 -23.62 0.12 -23.54
CA MET A 203 -22.66 -0.84 -23.02
C MET A 203 -23.34 -1.98 -22.28
N HIS A 204 -22.65 -3.09 -22.24
CA HIS A 204 -22.81 -4.14 -21.25
C HIS A 204 -21.58 -4.12 -20.36
N LEU A 205 -21.79 -3.90 -19.09
CA LEU A 205 -20.74 -3.92 -18.06
C LEU A 205 -20.99 -5.07 -17.09
N ASP A 206 -19.98 -5.89 -16.86
CA ASP A 206 -20.01 -7.00 -15.93
C ASP A 206 -18.79 -6.90 -14.99
N VAL A 207 -19.05 -6.66 -13.70
CA VAL A 207 -18.05 -6.43 -12.67
C VAL A 207 -18.09 -7.55 -11.64
N SER A 208 -16.93 -8.10 -11.31
CA SER A 208 -16.76 -9.11 -10.26
C SER A 208 -15.84 -8.60 -9.16
N TYR A 209 -16.17 -8.95 -7.92
CA TYR A 209 -15.39 -8.59 -6.73
C TYR A 209 -15.47 -9.69 -5.67
N ASP A 210 -14.53 -9.71 -4.72
CA ASP A 210 -14.54 -10.68 -3.62
C ASP A 210 -15.54 -10.25 -2.54
N ASN A 211 -16.70 -10.92 -2.50
CA ASN A 211 -17.78 -10.64 -1.56
C ASN A 211 -17.47 -11.09 -0.11
N SER A 212 -16.39 -11.81 0.12
CA SER A 212 -15.88 -12.10 1.47
C SER A 212 -14.98 -10.98 2.02
N PHE A 213 -14.48 -10.12 1.14
CA PHE A 213 -13.60 -9.00 1.46
C PHE A 213 -14.32 -7.65 1.44
N MET A 214 -15.20 -7.42 0.46
CA MET A 214 -15.96 -6.18 0.30
C MET A 214 -17.41 -6.46 -0.09
N GLN A 215 -18.33 -5.60 0.35
CA GLN A 215 -19.74 -5.68 0.03
C GLN A 215 -20.18 -4.43 -0.71
N LEU A 216 -20.82 -4.59 -1.87
CA LEU A 216 -21.44 -3.49 -2.60
C LEU A 216 -22.65 -2.97 -1.84
N GLN A 217 -22.57 -1.73 -1.36
CA GLN A 217 -23.63 -1.06 -0.59
C GLN A 217 -24.59 -0.29 -1.48
N ASN A 218 -24.05 0.35 -2.52
CA ASN A 218 -24.85 1.18 -3.43
C ASN A 218 -24.15 1.34 -4.79
N TYR A 219 -24.91 1.80 -5.78
CA TYR A 219 -24.37 2.23 -7.06
C TYR A 219 -25.11 3.48 -7.55
N TYR A 220 -24.43 4.30 -8.34
CA TYR A 220 -24.98 5.49 -8.95
C TYR A 220 -24.57 5.55 -10.41
N LEU A 221 -25.54 5.65 -11.32
CA LEU A 221 -25.26 6.04 -12.70
C LEU A 221 -24.78 7.48 -12.68
N GLU A 222 -23.58 7.71 -13.21
CA GLU A 222 -22.88 8.91 -12.88
C GLU A 222 -23.13 10.07 -13.80
N SER A 223 -23.49 11.16 -13.16
CA SER A 223 -23.09 12.48 -13.58
C SER A 223 -21.84 12.85 -12.78
N ASP A 224 -20.67 12.59 -13.29
CA ASP A 224 -19.43 13.05 -12.70
C ASP A 224 -19.20 14.53 -13.03
N SER A 225 -18.04 15.05 -12.61
CA SER A 225 -17.66 16.41 -12.91
C SER A 225 -17.53 16.72 -14.41
N THR A 226 -17.48 15.71 -15.26
CA THR A 226 -17.42 15.84 -16.73
C THR A 226 -18.78 15.70 -17.38
N ASP A 227 -19.79 15.32 -16.61
CA ASP A 227 -21.17 15.10 -17.06
C ASP A 227 -21.27 14.23 -18.33
N PHE A 228 -20.40 13.20 -18.44
CA PHE A 228 -20.23 12.40 -19.65
C PHE A 228 -21.57 11.88 -20.17
N LEU A 229 -22.35 11.19 -19.32
CA LEU A 229 -23.65 10.62 -19.73
C LEU A 229 -24.71 11.70 -20.03
N LEU A 230 -24.59 12.89 -19.44
CA LEU A 230 -25.50 14.01 -19.66
C LEU A 230 -25.25 14.74 -20.99
N GLN A 231 -24.15 14.45 -21.69
CA GLN A 231 -23.91 14.96 -23.05
C GLN A 231 -24.87 14.35 -24.08
N SER A 232 -25.56 13.27 -23.71
CA SER A 232 -26.54 12.64 -24.59
C SER A 232 -27.78 13.51 -24.77
N GLU A 233 -28.17 13.77 -26.03
CA GLU A 233 -29.50 14.33 -26.36
C GLU A 233 -30.61 13.30 -26.26
N GLY A 234 -30.27 12.03 -26.12
CA GLY A 234 -31.20 10.90 -26.02
C GLY A 234 -31.60 10.57 -24.58
N GLN A 235 -32.54 9.66 -24.46
CA GLN A 235 -32.97 9.10 -23.19
C GLN A 235 -32.04 7.95 -22.79
N LEU A 236 -31.43 8.03 -21.60
CA LEU A 236 -30.71 6.91 -21.04
C LEU A 236 -31.68 5.83 -20.55
N ILE A 237 -31.46 4.60 -21.02
CA ILE A 237 -32.16 3.40 -20.56
C ILE A 237 -31.16 2.48 -19.92
N ASN A 238 -31.44 2.01 -18.72
CA ASN A 238 -30.56 1.09 -18.02
C ASN A 238 -31.30 -0.07 -17.39
N PHE A 239 -30.60 -1.20 -17.28
CA PHE A 239 -31.01 -2.37 -16.53
C PHE A 239 -29.85 -2.80 -15.66
N VAL A 240 -30.12 -3.01 -14.38
CA VAL A 240 -29.10 -3.41 -13.41
C VAL A 240 -29.46 -4.75 -12.81
N ASN A 241 -28.51 -5.65 -12.79
CA ASN A 241 -28.56 -6.89 -12.02
C ASN A 241 -27.44 -6.85 -10.97
N ASN A 242 -27.82 -6.66 -9.71
CA ASN A 242 -26.90 -6.63 -8.59
C ASN A 242 -27.03 -7.91 -7.78
N ASP A 243 -25.99 -8.75 -7.79
CA ASP A 243 -25.91 -9.98 -7.00
C ASP A 243 -24.74 -9.91 -5.99
N PRO A 244 -24.94 -9.20 -4.87
CA PRO A 244 -23.89 -8.99 -3.88
C PRO A 244 -23.48 -10.29 -3.16
N GLN A 245 -24.35 -11.33 -3.18
CA GLN A 245 -24.02 -12.62 -2.55
C GLN A 245 -22.98 -13.41 -3.33
N ASN A 246 -22.91 -13.17 -4.65
CA ASN A 246 -21.91 -13.78 -5.52
C ASN A 246 -20.80 -12.81 -5.93
N GLY A 247 -20.81 -11.58 -5.41
CA GLY A 247 -19.79 -10.58 -5.74
C GLY A 247 -19.88 -10.11 -7.19
N HIS A 248 -21.11 -9.92 -7.68
CA HIS A 248 -21.38 -9.61 -9.09
C HIS A 248 -22.25 -8.37 -9.24
N PHE A 249 -21.89 -7.49 -10.18
CA PHE A 249 -22.68 -6.34 -10.59
C PHE A 249 -22.71 -6.25 -12.12
N GLN A 250 -23.90 -6.20 -12.71
CA GLN A 250 -24.08 -6.04 -14.15
C GLN A 250 -24.91 -4.80 -14.44
N LEU A 251 -24.54 -4.08 -15.50
CA LEU A 251 -25.25 -2.91 -16.01
C LEU A 251 -25.33 -3.00 -17.53
N ASP A 252 -26.57 -3.02 -18.04
CA ASP A 252 -26.84 -2.72 -19.42
C ASP A 252 -27.31 -1.28 -19.54
N LEU A 253 -26.62 -0.48 -20.31
CA LEU A 253 -26.90 0.95 -20.54
C LEU A 253 -27.01 1.23 -22.02
N GLY A 254 -28.02 2.00 -22.41
CA GLY A 254 -28.23 2.42 -23.78
C GLY A 254 -28.75 3.84 -23.87
N VAL A 255 -28.46 4.49 -24.99
CA VAL A 255 -29.02 5.79 -25.36
C VAL A 255 -30.12 5.57 -26.41
N ALA A 256 -31.33 6.01 -26.13
CA ALA A 256 -32.47 5.87 -27.03
C ALA A 256 -32.98 7.23 -27.54
N GLY A 257 -33.33 7.32 -28.82
CA GLY A 257 -33.89 8.53 -29.41
C GLY A 257 -33.59 8.69 -30.89
N GLY A 258 -34.40 9.43 -31.63
CA GLY A 258 -34.52 9.33 -33.09
C GLY A 258 -33.43 9.99 -33.95
N SER A 259 -32.58 10.90 -33.45
CA SER A 259 -31.45 11.51 -34.20
C SER A 259 -30.26 11.68 -33.30
N VAL A 260 -30.00 10.67 -32.49
CA VAL A 260 -28.99 10.74 -31.45
C VAL A 260 -27.63 10.56 -32.07
N THR A 261 -26.77 11.53 -31.85
CA THR A 261 -25.31 11.35 -31.99
C THR A 261 -24.79 10.64 -30.76
N GLY A 262 -23.82 9.75 -30.93
CA GLY A 262 -23.17 9.09 -29.80
C GLY A 262 -22.42 10.09 -28.91
N ILE A 263 -22.15 9.70 -27.69
CA ILE A 263 -21.35 10.48 -26.75
C ILE A 263 -19.87 10.19 -27.04
N SER A 264 -19.03 11.23 -27.06
CA SER A 264 -17.58 11.08 -27.29
C SER A 264 -16.79 11.74 -26.16
N GLY A 265 -15.66 11.14 -25.80
CA GLY A 265 -14.76 11.66 -24.79
C GLY A 265 -14.46 10.66 -23.68
N THR A 266 -14.09 11.19 -22.53
CA THR A 266 -13.71 10.44 -21.32
C THR A 266 -14.71 10.75 -20.20
N GLY A 267 -15.16 9.74 -19.44
CA GLY A 267 -16.00 9.97 -18.27
C GLY A 267 -16.44 8.71 -17.54
N ASN A 268 -16.96 8.93 -16.33
CA ASN A 268 -17.49 7.86 -15.49
C ASN A 268 -18.88 7.43 -15.96
N ILE A 269 -19.16 6.14 -15.88
CA ILE A 269 -20.44 5.54 -16.23
C ILE A 269 -21.24 5.23 -14.97
N VAL A 270 -20.65 4.50 -14.05
CA VAL A 270 -21.27 4.08 -12.80
C VAL A 270 -20.27 4.13 -11.67
N ARG A 271 -20.72 4.68 -10.53
CA ARG A 271 -19.99 4.61 -9.27
C ARG A 271 -20.50 3.44 -8.46
N LEU A 272 -19.59 2.60 -8.00
CA LEU A 272 -19.86 1.48 -7.12
C LEU A 272 -19.30 1.83 -5.73
N VAL A 273 -20.16 1.78 -4.71
CA VAL A 273 -19.82 2.10 -3.32
C VAL A 273 -19.75 0.81 -2.52
N PHE A 274 -18.58 0.54 -1.97
CA PHE A 274 -18.30 -0.66 -1.19
C PHE A 274 -18.05 -0.34 0.28
N GLU A 275 -18.33 -1.32 1.13
CA GLU A 275 -17.87 -1.39 2.51
C GLU A 275 -16.91 -2.57 2.63
N HIS A 276 -15.75 -2.36 3.28
CA HIS A 276 -14.86 -3.44 3.62
C HIS A 276 -15.42 -4.26 4.79
N ILE A 277 -15.49 -5.58 4.63
CA ILE A 277 -16.08 -6.51 5.62
C ILE A 277 -15.17 -7.69 6.00
N GLY A 278 -14.08 -7.89 5.28
CA GLY A 278 -13.20 -9.05 5.39
C GLY A 278 -11.94 -8.83 6.22
N GLU A 279 -10.91 -9.60 5.89
CA GLU A 279 -9.57 -9.44 6.41
C GLU A 279 -8.83 -8.31 5.69
N ILE A 280 -7.83 -7.70 6.35
CA ILE A 280 -6.95 -6.71 5.73
C ILE A 280 -6.13 -7.33 4.59
N GLY A 281 -5.62 -6.53 3.69
CA GLY A 281 -4.82 -6.96 2.54
C GLY A 281 -5.30 -6.36 1.23
N GLN A 282 -5.14 -7.10 0.13
CA GLN A 282 -5.42 -6.59 -1.21
C GLN A 282 -6.33 -7.54 -1.98
N ARG A 283 -7.32 -6.98 -2.71
CA ARG A 283 -8.21 -7.73 -3.62
C ARG A 283 -8.54 -6.92 -4.86
N SER A 284 -8.69 -7.62 -5.96
CA SER A 284 -9.06 -7.01 -7.25
C SER A 284 -10.56 -6.81 -7.39
N ILE A 285 -10.91 -5.76 -8.13
CA ILE A 285 -12.22 -5.57 -8.75
C ILE A 285 -12.01 -5.72 -10.26
N THR A 286 -12.64 -6.70 -10.88
CA THR A 286 -12.40 -7.04 -12.27
C THR A 286 -13.60 -6.72 -13.14
N ILE A 287 -13.35 -6.23 -14.36
CA ILE A 287 -14.35 -6.12 -15.42
C ILE A 287 -14.19 -7.35 -16.30
N SER A 288 -15.28 -8.05 -16.55
CA SER A 288 -15.31 -9.24 -17.42
C SER A 288 -14.95 -8.88 -18.86
N SER A 289 -14.25 -9.78 -19.55
CA SER A 289 -14.03 -9.68 -21.00
C SER A 289 -15.30 -9.77 -21.86
N GLU A 290 -16.42 -10.14 -21.26
CA GLU A 290 -17.74 -10.11 -21.93
C GLU A 290 -18.33 -8.70 -21.95
N SER A 291 -17.80 -7.78 -21.14
CA SER A 291 -18.19 -6.38 -21.17
C SER A 291 -17.90 -5.77 -22.55
N SER A 292 -18.81 -4.94 -23.01
CA SER A 292 -18.70 -4.34 -24.33
C SER A 292 -19.25 -2.92 -24.34
N VAL A 293 -18.63 -2.05 -25.11
CA VAL A 293 -19.09 -0.70 -25.39
C VAL A 293 -19.44 -0.60 -26.87
N ARG A 294 -20.56 0.01 -27.18
CA ARG A 294 -21.11 0.04 -28.55
C ARG A 294 -21.23 1.47 -29.06
N ASP A 295 -20.87 1.64 -30.32
CA ASP A 295 -21.06 2.87 -31.08
C ASP A 295 -22.45 2.96 -31.72
N VAL A 296 -22.70 4.04 -32.48
CA VAL A 296 -23.97 4.28 -33.22
C VAL A 296 -24.24 3.22 -34.27
N TYR A 297 -23.24 2.44 -34.70
CA TYR A 297 -23.38 1.35 -35.67
C TYR A 297 -23.42 -0.03 -35.01
N ASN A 298 -23.47 -0.06 -33.68
CA ASN A 298 -23.45 -1.29 -32.89
C ASN A 298 -22.12 -2.07 -32.99
N ASN A 299 -21.01 -1.39 -33.33
CA ASN A 299 -19.68 -1.99 -33.27
C ASN A 299 -19.14 -1.93 -31.84
N SER A 300 -18.31 -2.89 -31.44
CA SER A 300 -17.53 -2.79 -30.22
C SER A 300 -16.38 -1.81 -30.42
N VAL A 301 -16.23 -0.87 -29.50
CA VAL A 301 -15.22 0.19 -29.58
C VAL A 301 -14.15 0.11 -28.49
N VAL A 302 -14.31 -0.73 -27.47
CA VAL A 302 -13.30 -0.93 -26.43
C VAL A 302 -12.14 -1.77 -26.97
N GLU A 303 -10.95 -1.28 -26.78
CA GLU A 303 -9.70 -1.95 -27.17
C GLU A 303 -9.11 -2.74 -26.00
N HIS A 304 -9.12 -2.16 -24.81
CA HIS A 304 -8.62 -2.82 -23.60
C HIS A 304 -9.54 -2.61 -22.40
N ILE A 305 -9.44 -3.54 -21.44
CA ILE A 305 -10.19 -3.52 -20.19
C ILE A 305 -9.21 -3.65 -19.04
N PHE A 306 -9.25 -2.70 -18.10
CA PHE A 306 -8.37 -2.68 -16.94
C PHE A 306 -9.12 -2.89 -15.64
N PRO A 307 -8.69 -3.83 -14.81
CA PRO A 307 -9.23 -4.00 -13.47
C PRO A 307 -8.74 -2.89 -12.53
N GLY A 308 -9.26 -2.91 -11.30
CA GLY A 308 -8.73 -2.14 -10.20
C GLY A 308 -8.38 -3.02 -9.02
N VAL A 309 -7.75 -2.44 -8.02
CA VAL A 309 -7.35 -3.12 -6.80
C VAL A 309 -7.71 -2.28 -5.57
N VAL A 310 -8.16 -2.96 -4.52
CA VAL A 310 -8.45 -2.36 -3.22
C VAL A 310 -7.44 -2.88 -2.21
N SER A 311 -6.77 -1.97 -1.55
CA SER A 311 -5.73 -2.22 -0.56
C SER A 311 -6.20 -1.72 0.80
N ILE A 312 -6.36 -2.62 1.78
CA ILE A 312 -6.89 -2.35 3.12
C ILE A 312 -5.79 -2.55 4.15
N TRP A 313 -5.60 -1.56 5.01
CA TRP A 313 -4.67 -1.61 6.15
C TRP A 313 -5.33 -1.69 7.52
#